data_fc9008bd985204810c0f96398c6a5f26
#
_entry.id   fc9008bd985204810c0f96398c6a5f26
#
_cell.length_a   1.000
_cell.length_b   1.000
_cell.length_c   1.000
_cell.angle_alpha   90.00
_cell.angle_beta   90.00
_cell.angle_gamma   90.00
#
_symmetry.space_group_name_H-M   'P 1'
#
loop_
_entity.id
_entity.type
_entity.pdbx_description
1 polymer ?
#
loop_
_entity_poly.entity_id
_entity_poly.type
_entity_poly.pdbx_seq_one_letter_code
_entity_poly.pdbx_strand_id
1 'polypeptide(L)'
;RCTVDAIVQCHTILSKEVSPQWILEGDIKGCFDHISHQWLLDYIPMDKVMLRKWLESGFVFNRQLFPTEEGAPQGGIISPTLANMTLDGLQMLAENFKLRRTKMGYFNPMVNLVRYADDFIITCSDREILESQIKPAVSEFLQVRGLTLSEEKTKITHIDEGFDFLGFNIRKYKGTLLIKPSKKNVKEFLAKIKSIVRKNQAIRQDKLIGLLNPVITGWGNYYKGCVAAKTFKNADAQIFYKLWAWALRRHRHKGKKWVYNRYFLSKKGRAWTFGTMLKNNGKPFPYTLKYLSDIDTKTKPIKI
;
A
#
# COMPACT_ATOMS: atom_id res chain seq x y z
N ARG A 1 -11.19 8.99 3.88
CA ARG A 1 -10.94 7.54 4.16
C ARG A 1 -9.45 7.29 4.12
N CYS A 2 -8.92 6.46 5.01
CA CYS A 2 -7.53 6.04 4.99
C CYS A 2 -7.39 4.61 4.44
N THR A 3 -6.16 4.18 4.14
CA THR A 3 -5.91 2.81 3.65
C THR A 3 -6.41 1.74 4.62
N VAL A 4 -6.36 2.03 5.94
CA VAL A 4 -6.84 1.11 6.98
C VAL A 4 -8.35 0.86 6.83
N ASP A 5 -9.14 1.87 6.48
CA ASP A 5 -10.61 1.73 6.29
C ASP A 5 -10.92 0.75 5.15
N ALA A 6 -10.18 0.83 4.04
CA ALA A 6 -10.34 -0.09 2.92
C ALA A 6 -9.97 -1.52 3.31
N ILE A 7 -8.89 -1.71 4.09
CA ILE A 7 -8.47 -3.04 4.56
C ILE A 7 -9.46 -3.61 5.59
N VAL A 8 -10.02 -2.77 6.47
CA VAL A 8 -11.11 -3.17 7.38
C VAL A 8 -12.34 -3.61 6.60
N GLN A 9 -12.71 -2.88 5.54
CA GLN A 9 -13.82 -3.25 4.68
C GLN A 9 -13.57 -4.60 3.97
N CYS A 10 -12.36 -4.83 3.44
CA CYS A 10 -11.97 -6.15 2.91
C CYS A 10 -12.13 -7.25 3.96
N HIS A 11 -11.67 -7.01 5.20
CA HIS A 11 -11.84 -7.98 6.29
C HIS A 11 -13.32 -8.26 6.57
N THR A 12 -14.15 -7.24 6.67
CA THR A 12 -15.59 -7.37 6.94
C THR A 12 -16.30 -8.21 5.87
N ILE A 13 -15.97 -7.99 4.59
CA ILE A 13 -16.58 -8.69 3.46
C ILE A 13 -16.10 -10.15 3.39
N LEU A 14 -14.80 -10.41 3.60
CA LEU A 14 -14.15 -11.67 3.26
C LEU A 14 -13.92 -12.61 4.46
N SER A 15 -14.07 -12.15 5.71
CA SER A 15 -13.72 -12.95 6.89
C SER A 15 -14.74 -14.02 7.27
N LYS A 16 -16.00 -13.87 6.85
CA LYS A 16 -17.09 -14.79 7.19
C LYS A 16 -16.90 -16.13 6.48
N GLU A 17 -17.46 -17.19 7.05
CA GLU A 17 -17.49 -18.53 6.45
C GLU A 17 -18.21 -18.47 5.10
N VAL A 18 -19.43 -17.94 5.09
CA VAL A 18 -20.16 -17.62 3.86
C VAL A 18 -19.76 -16.21 3.41
N SER A 19 -18.87 -16.13 2.43
CA SER A 19 -18.35 -14.88 1.86
C SER A 19 -17.99 -15.08 0.40
N PRO A 20 -17.91 -14.00 -0.39
CA PRO A 20 -17.49 -14.10 -1.79
C PRO A 20 -16.08 -14.69 -1.87
N GLN A 21 -15.85 -15.54 -2.87
CA GLN A 21 -14.59 -16.29 -3.04
C GLN A 21 -13.75 -15.78 -4.20
N TRP A 22 -14.33 -15.05 -5.13
CA TRP A 22 -13.65 -14.51 -6.29
C TRP A 22 -13.48 -13.01 -6.19
N ILE A 23 -12.32 -12.54 -6.56
CA ILE A 23 -11.93 -11.14 -6.47
C ILE A 23 -11.42 -10.67 -7.83
N LEU A 24 -12.02 -9.61 -8.37
CA LEU A 24 -11.49 -8.85 -9.48
C LEU A 24 -10.60 -7.76 -8.90
N GLU A 25 -9.28 -7.85 -9.13
CA GLU A 25 -8.30 -6.81 -8.86
C GLU A 25 -8.28 -5.87 -10.06
N GLY A 26 -8.81 -4.66 -9.91
CA GLY A 26 -8.87 -3.67 -11.00
C GLY A 26 -7.74 -2.66 -10.90
N ASP A 27 -6.97 -2.50 -11.98
CA ASP A 27 -5.95 -1.47 -12.14
C ASP A 27 -6.30 -0.60 -13.35
N ILE A 28 -6.34 0.72 -13.15
CA ILE A 28 -6.65 1.69 -14.20
C ILE A 28 -5.35 2.17 -14.82
N LYS A 29 -5.21 2.03 -16.14
CA LYS A 29 -4.00 2.45 -16.84
C LYS A 29 -3.90 3.97 -16.86
N GLY A 30 -2.85 4.54 -16.22
CA GLY A 30 -2.60 5.98 -16.24
C GLY A 30 -3.80 6.81 -15.81
N CYS A 31 -4.46 6.48 -14.69
CA CYS A 31 -5.73 7.09 -14.29
C CYS A 31 -5.73 8.62 -14.36
N PHE A 32 -4.65 9.26 -13.87
CA PHE A 32 -4.55 10.71 -13.90
C PHE A 32 -4.23 11.28 -15.30
N ASP A 33 -3.62 10.49 -16.17
CA ASP A 33 -3.08 10.95 -17.46
C ASP A 33 -4.13 10.90 -18.57
N HIS A 34 -5.22 10.13 -18.39
CA HIS A 34 -6.18 9.83 -19.47
C HIS A 34 -7.63 10.23 -19.17
N ILE A 35 -7.91 10.91 -18.05
CA ILE A 35 -9.28 11.37 -17.78
C ILE A 35 -9.71 12.35 -18.87
N SER A 36 -10.87 12.08 -19.49
CA SER A 36 -11.42 12.94 -20.53
C SER A 36 -11.78 14.32 -19.99
N HIS A 37 -11.17 15.38 -20.54
CA HIS A 37 -11.52 16.77 -20.20
C HIS A 37 -12.98 17.08 -20.55
N GLN A 38 -13.46 16.56 -21.68
CA GLN A 38 -14.87 16.75 -22.09
C GLN A 38 -15.80 16.15 -21.06
N TRP A 39 -15.54 14.91 -20.62
CA TRP A 39 -16.36 14.28 -19.57
C TRP A 39 -16.36 15.09 -18.27
N LEU A 40 -15.20 15.58 -17.84
CA LEU A 40 -15.09 16.42 -16.64
C LEU A 40 -15.90 17.71 -16.78
N LEU A 41 -15.82 18.37 -17.94
CA LEU A 41 -16.59 19.58 -18.23
C LEU A 41 -18.09 19.33 -18.27
N ASP A 42 -18.55 18.17 -18.71
CA ASP A 42 -19.98 17.86 -18.81
C ASP A 42 -20.59 17.46 -17.46
N TYR A 43 -19.86 16.66 -16.66
CA TYR A 43 -20.42 15.98 -15.50
C TYR A 43 -19.98 16.55 -14.14
N ILE A 44 -18.85 17.25 -14.03
CA ILE A 44 -18.43 17.79 -12.74
C ILE A 44 -19.23 19.06 -12.37
N PRO A 45 -19.88 19.12 -11.19
CA PRO A 45 -20.73 20.23 -10.78
C PRO A 45 -19.91 21.43 -10.26
N MET A 46 -19.20 22.11 -11.18
CA MET A 46 -18.46 23.33 -10.87
C MET A 46 -18.47 24.28 -12.07
N ASP A 47 -18.01 25.51 -11.87
CA ASP A 47 -17.87 26.50 -12.94
C ASP A 47 -16.98 25.98 -14.06
N LYS A 48 -17.52 25.92 -15.28
CA LYS A 48 -16.87 25.30 -16.45
C LYS A 48 -15.65 26.10 -16.94
N VAL A 49 -15.70 27.43 -16.80
CA VAL A 49 -14.59 28.31 -17.20
C VAL A 49 -13.39 28.07 -16.26
N MET A 50 -13.67 27.99 -14.96
CA MET A 50 -12.63 27.75 -13.98
C MET A 50 -12.04 26.32 -14.14
N LEU A 51 -12.91 25.31 -14.30
CA LEU A 51 -12.47 23.95 -14.51
C LEU A 51 -11.57 23.80 -15.75
N ARG A 52 -11.99 24.40 -16.88
CA ARG A 52 -11.21 24.41 -18.11
C ARG A 52 -9.82 25.03 -17.91
N LYS A 53 -9.74 26.19 -17.27
CA LYS A 53 -8.47 26.84 -16.95
C LYS A 53 -7.54 25.96 -16.12
N TRP A 54 -8.10 25.18 -15.17
CA TRP A 54 -7.29 24.25 -14.38
C TRP A 54 -6.79 23.07 -15.18
N LEU A 55 -7.63 22.49 -16.04
CA LEU A 55 -7.26 21.34 -16.88
C LEU A 55 -6.22 21.73 -17.93
N GLU A 56 -6.35 22.92 -18.54
CA GLU A 56 -5.46 23.44 -19.58
C GLU A 56 -4.20 24.15 -19.03
N SER A 57 -4.08 24.32 -17.69
CA SER A 57 -2.96 25.03 -17.06
C SER A 57 -1.59 24.39 -17.33
N GLY A 58 -1.55 23.13 -17.72
CA GLY A 58 -0.33 22.37 -17.93
C GLY A 58 0.41 22.06 -16.63
N PHE A 59 1.61 21.52 -16.77
CA PHE A 59 2.54 21.28 -15.66
C PHE A 59 3.96 21.71 -16.01
N VAL A 60 4.70 22.13 -14.98
CA VAL A 60 6.10 22.55 -15.16
C VAL A 60 7.02 21.38 -14.79
N PHE A 61 7.81 20.92 -15.76
CA PHE A 61 8.87 19.94 -15.55
C PHE A 61 10.20 20.46 -16.09
N ASN A 62 11.27 20.39 -15.31
CA ASN A 62 12.58 20.92 -15.66
C ASN A 62 12.56 22.40 -16.13
N ARG A 63 11.72 23.24 -15.50
CA ARG A 63 11.50 24.65 -15.85
C ARG A 63 10.86 24.90 -17.24
N GLN A 64 10.29 23.87 -17.84
CA GLN A 64 9.51 23.99 -19.09
C GLN A 64 8.05 23.70 -18.79
N LEU A 65 7.13 24.44 -19.41
CA LEU A 65 5.70 24.24 -19.32
C LEU A 65 5.27 23.23 -20.39
N PHE A 66 4.58 22.20 -19.98
CA PHE A 66 3.97 21.20 -20.85
C PHE A 66 2.45 21.37 -20.81
N PRO A 67 1.77 21.52 -21.96
CA PRO A 67 0.31 21.58 -22.01
C PRO A 67 -0.28 20.24 -21.61
N THR A 68 -1.49 20.26 -21.07
CA THR A 68 -2.26 19.07 -20.73
C THR A 68 -3.46 19.01 -21.68
N GLU A 69 -3.45 18.06 -22.61
CA GLU A 69 -4.54 17.86 -23.60
C GLU A 69 -5.61 16.91 -23.08
N GLU A 70 -5.23 15.97 -22.22
CA GLU A 70 -6.09 15.03 -21.48
C GLU A 70 -5.56 14.80 -20.07
N GLY A 71 -6.38 14.25 -19.21
CA GLY A 71 -6.00 13.93 -17.83
C GLY A 71 -5.99 15.13 -16.90
N ALA A 72 -5.53 14.89 -15.69
CA ALA A 72 -5.32 15.90 -14.66
C ALA A 72 -3.85 15.82 -14.20
N PRO A 73 -3.10 16.94 -14.20
CA PRO A 73 -1.66 16.94 -13.92
C PRO A 73 -1.34 16.22 -12.61
N GLN A 74 -0.43 15.24 -12.64
CA GLN A 74 0.04 14.56 -11.43
C GLN A 74 0.72 15.57 -10.50
N GLY A 75 0.20 15.69 -9.26
CA GLY A 75 0.65 16.69 -8.29
C GLY A 75 -0.14 18.01 -8.30
N GLY A 76 -1.12 18.18 -9.19
CA GLY A 76 -2.09 19.25 -9.11
C GLY A 76 -2.97 19.15 -7.86
N ILE A 77 -3.25 20.27 -7.19
CA ILE A 77 -4.01 20.28 -5.92
C ILE A 77 -5.42 19.70 -6.11
N ILE A 78 -6.07 19.96 -7.25
CA ILE A 78 -7.43 19.51 -7.54
C ILE A 78 -7.49 18.10 -8.15
N SER A 79 -6.39 17.61 -8.74
CA SER A 79 -6.36 16.35 -9.51
C SER A 79 -6.87 15.14 -8.73
N PRO A 80 -6.50 14.93 -7.44
CA PRO A 80 -7.06 13.83 -6.66
C PRO A 80 -8.58 13.92 -6.46
N THR A 81 -9.12 15.13 -6.36
CA THR A 81 -10.57 15.35 -6.22
C THR A 81 -11.28 15.03 -7.53
N LEU A 82 -10.77 15.53 -8.66
CA LEU A 82 -11.32 15.24 -9.99
C LEU A 82 -11.28 13.74 -10.29
N ALA A 83 -10.17 13.06 -10.03
CA ALA A 83 -10.06 11.62 -10.21
C ALA A 83 -11.06 10.85 -9.33
N ASN A 84 -11.27 11.26 -8.08
CA ASN A 84 -12.29 10.65 -7.23
C ASN A 84 -13.70 10.87 -7.77
N MET A 85 -14.03 12.08 -8.25
CA MET A 85 -15.33 12.39 -8.84
C MET A 85 -15.55 11.63 -10.16
N THR A 86 -14.48 11.44 -10.96
CA THR A 86 -14.53 10.62 -12.19
C THR A 86 -14.88 9.17 -11.88
N LEU A 87 -14.41 8.62 -10.78
CA LEU A 87 -14.67 7.24 -10.38
C LEU A 87 -15.91 7.08 -9.49
N ASP A 88 -16.60 8.19 -9.17
CA ASP A 88 -17.91 8.11 -8.52
C ASP A 88 -18.92 7.45 -9.44
N GLY A 89 -19.83 6.66 -8.85
CA GLY A 89 -20.76 5.82 -9.62
C GLY A 89 -20.29 4.36 -9.78
N LEU A 90 -18.98 4.07 -9.64
CA LEU A 90 -18.50 2.68 -9.68
C LEU A 90 -19.13 1.81 -8.58
N GLN A 91 -19.42 2.42 -7.41
CA GLN A 91 -20.15 1.75 -6.33
C GLN A 91 -21.58 1.40 -6.74
N MET A 92 -22.29 2.34 -7.37
CA MET A 92 -23.66 2.11 -7.86
C MET A 92 -23.68 1.04 -8.95
N LEU A 93 -22.69 1.04 -9.85
CA LEU A 93 -22.53 0.01 -10.85
C LEU A 93 -22.39 -1.38 -10.21
N ALA A 94 -21.54 -1.53 -9.20
CA ALA A 94 -21.40 -2.79 -8.48
C ALA A 94 -22.69 -3.21 -7.76
N GLU A 95 -23.47 -2.25 -7.26
CA GLU A 95 -24.76 -2.48 -6.59
C GLU A 95 -25.83 -3.04 -7.51
N ASN A 96 -25.82 -2.70 -8.80
CA ASN A 96 -26.75 -3.25 -9.79
C ASN A 96 -26.63 -4.78 -9.95
N PHE A 97 -25.51 -5.37 -9.50
CA PHE A 97 -25.29 -6.81 -9.55
C PHE A 97 -25.59 -7.54 -8.24
N LYS A 98 -26.02 -6.85 -7.18
CA LYS A 98 -26.25 -7.46 -5.85
C LYS A 98 -27.40 -8.44 -5.82
N LEU A 99 -28.46 -8.23 -6.61
CA LEU A 99 -29.64 -9.10 -6.65
C LEU A 99 -29.92 -9.54 -8.08
N ARG A 100 -30.06 -10.83 -8.28
CA ARG A 100 -30.40 -11.42 -9.57
C ARG A 100 -31.65 -12.25 -9.47
N ARG A 101 -32.55 -12.05 -10.41
CA ARG A 101 -33.72 -12.90 -10.60
C ARG A 101 -33.31 -14.14 -11.35
N THR A 102 -33.56 -15.32 -10.80
CA THR A 102 -33.36 -16.62 -11.41
C THR A 102 -34.71 -17.32 -11.54
N LYS A 103 -34.77 -18.45 -12.28
CA LYS A 103 -35.97 -19.28 -12.35
C LYS A 103 -36.44 -19.81 -11.01
N MET A 104 -35.52 -19.91 -10.03
CA MET A 104 -35.76 -20.42 -8.66
C MET A 104 -35.96 -19.33 -7.61
N GLY A 105 -36.00 -18.03 -8.02
CA GLY A 105 -36.11 -16.90 -7.09
C GLY A 105 -34.99 -15.86 -7.24
N TYR A 106 -34.64 -15.19 -6.13
CA TYR A 106 -33.55 -14.20 -6.12
C TYR A 106 -32.25 -14.84 -5.63
N PHE A 107 -31.19 -14.59 -6.39
CA PHE A 107 -29.82 -14.97 -6.04
C PHE A 107 -28.99 -13.73 -5.75
N ASN A 108 -28.25 -13.72 -4.64
CA ASN A 108 -27.29 -12.67 -4.28
C ASN A 108 -25.87 -13.17 -4.56
N PRO A 109 -25.20 -12.67 -5.60
CA PRO A 109 -23.83 -13.06 -5.94
C PRO A 109 -22.78 -12.43 -5.03
N MET A 110 -23.15 -11.75 -3.95
CA MET A 110 -22.27 -11.11 -2.97
C MET A 110 -21.27 -10.12 -3.60
N VAL A 111 -21.76 -9.33 -4.56
CA VAL A 111 -20.94 -8.31 -5.21
C VAL A 111 -20.71 -7.14 -4.27
N ASN A 112 -19.44 -6.84 -3.98
CA ASN A 112 -19.04 -5.68 -3.19
C ASN A 112 -17.84 -5.01 -3.85
N LEU A 113 -17.81 -3.67 -3.83
CA LEU A 113 -16.69 -2.85 -4.24
C LEU A 113 -15.94 -2.35 -3.01
N VAL A 114 -14.62 -2.46 -3.03
CA VAL A 114 -13.73 -1.72 -2.13
C VAL A 114 -12.77 -0.89 -2.97
N ARG A 115 -12.81 0.44 -2.84
CA ARG A 115 -12.00 1.37 -3.62
C ARG A 115 -11.21 2.31 -2.72
N TYR A 116 -9.97 2.54 -3.10
CA TYR A 116 -9.10 3.56 -2.52
C TYR A 116 -8.37 4.28 -3.66
N ALA A 117 -8.76 5.52 -3.94
CA ALA A 117 -8.35 6.27 -5.13
C ALA A 117 -8.64 5.49 -6.42
N ASP A 118 -7.63 5.21 -7.22
CA ASP A 118 -7.68 4.44 -8.46
C ASP A 118 -7.55 2.92 -8.27
N ASP A 119 -7.04 2.48 -7.11
CA ASP A 119 -6.99 1.06 -6.76
C ASP A 119 -8.37 0.56 -6.29
N PHE A 120 -8.87 -0.51 -6.87
CA PHE A 120 -10.13 -1.12 -6.42
C PHE A 120 -10.16 -2.63 -6.58
N ILE A 121 -11.00 -3.25 -5.78
CA ILE A 121 -11.37 -4.66 -5.91
C ILE A 121 -12.89 -4.81 -5.96
N ILE A 122 -13.35 -5.79 -6.73
CA ILE A 122 -14.75 -6.21 -6.71
C ILE A 122 -14.80 -7.68 -6.34
N THR A 123 -15.60 -8.02 -5.33
CA THR A 123 -15.79 -9.40 -4.88
C THR A 123 -17.06 -10.00 -5.48
N CYS A 124 -17.07 -11.32 -5.69
CA CYS A 124 -18.25 -12.06 -6.12
C CYS A 124 -18.16 -13.52 -5.66
N SER A 125 -19.31 -14.20 -5.49
CA SER A 125 -19.36 -15.64 -5.21
C SER A 125 -19.07 -16.48 -6.47
N ASP A 126 -19.25 -15.93 -7.66
CA ASP A 126 -19.13 -16.61 -8.93
C ASP A 126 -18.14 -15.92 -9.86
N ARG A 127 -17.17 -16.70 -10.37
CA ARG A 127 -16.15 -16.24 -11.30
C ARG A 127 -16.73 -15.80 -12.64
N GLU A 128 -17.68 -16.56 -13.16
CA GLU A 128 -18.26 -16.30 -14.48
C GLU A 128 -18.99 -14.94 -14.51
N ILE A 129 -19.67 -14.60 -13.43
CA ILE A 129 -20.31 -13.28 -13.26
C ILE A 129 -19.28 -12.16 -13.28
N LEU A 130 -18.13 -12.33 -12.60
CA LEU A 130 -17.05 -11.33 -12.64
C LEU A 130 -16.49 -11.16 -14.05
N GLU A 131 -16.26 -12.26 -14.76
CA GLU A 131 -15.58 -12.26 -16.05
C GLU A 131 -16.49 -11.81 -17.19
N SER A 132 -17.73 -12.33 -17.24
CA SER A 132 -18.64 -12.11 -18.36
C SER A 132 -19.53 -10.87 -18.22
N GLN A 133 -19.70 -10.32 -17.02
CA GLN A 133 -20.64 -9.24 -16.79
C GLN A 133 -20.05 -8.05 -16.05
N ILE A 134 -19.40 -8.27 -14.91
CA ILE A 134 -18.90 -7.16 -14.07
C ILE A 134 -17.68 -6.50 -14.72
N LYS A 135 -16.71 -7.29 -15.19
CA LYS A 135 -15.51 -6.75 -15.85
C LYS A 135 -15.86 -5.95 -17.12
N PRO A 136 -16.74 -6.42 -18.05
CA PRO A 136 -17.17 -5.62 -19.19
C PRO A 136 -17.91 -4.34 -18.77
N ALA A 137 -18.83 -4.40 -17.79
CA ALA A 137 -19.55 -3.23 -17.31
C ALA A 137 -18.61 -2.18 -16.69
N VAL A 138 -17.57 -2.62 -15.94
CA VAL A 138 -16.55 -1.73 -15.41
C VAL A 138 -15.72 -1.11 -16.54
N SER A 139 -15.37 -1.89 -17.57
CA SER A 139 -14.64 -1.39 -18.74
C SER A 139 -15.44 -0.33 -19.49
N GLU A 140 -16.72 -0.53 -19.72
CA GLU A 140 -17.62 0.44 -20.35
C GLU A 140 -17.75 1.71 -19.49
N PHE A 141 -17.95 1.56 -18.19
CA PHE A 141 -17.99 2.69 -17.24
C PHE A 141 -16.73 3.55 -17.32
N LEU A 142 -15.55 2.94 -17.41
CA LEU A 142 -14.28 3.63 -17.50
C LEU A 142 -14.07 4.27 -18.87
N GLN A 143 -14.43 3.57 -19.96
CA GLN A 143 -14.24 4.03 -21.32
C GLN A 143 -14.98 5.35 -21.61
N VAL A 144 -16.22 5.51 -21.13
CA VAL A 144 -16.99 6.77 -21.24
C VAL A 144 -16.25 7.95 -20.59
N ARG A 145 -15.34 7.69 -19.65
CA ARG A 145 -14.54 8.67 -18.91
C ARG A 145 -13.13 8.88 -19.47
N GLY A 146 -12.82 8.24 -20.61
CA GLY A 146 -11.48 8.24 -21.20
C GLY A 146 -10.50 7.26 -20.53
N LEU A 147 -10.99 6.42 -19.61
CA LEU A 147 -10.16 5.51 -18.84
C LEU A 147 -10.22 4.08 -19.37
N THR A 148 -9.15 3.31 -19.16
CA THR A 148 -9.10 1.90 -19.54
C THR A 148 -8.55 1.04 -18.42
N LEU A 149 -9.07 -0.19 -18.27
CA LEU A 149 -8.48 -1.20 -17.41
C LEU A 149 -7.12 -1.66 -17.97
N SER A 150 -6.14 -1.83 -17.11
CA SER A 150 -4.88 -2.48 -17.48
C SER A 150 -5.11 -3.99 -17.61
N GLU A 151 -5.09 -4.53 -18.81
CA GLU A 151 -5.28 -5.97 -19.04
C GLU A 151 -4.20 -6.82 -18.34
N GLU A 152 -2.96 -6.33 -18.32
CA GLU A 152 -1.82 -7.03 -17.71
C GLU A 152 -1.94 -7.15 -16.19
N LYS A 153 -2.52 -6.14 -15.53
CA LYS A 153 -2.61 -6.05 -14.07
C LYS A 153 -3.97 -6.41 -13.52
N THR A 154 -5.04 -6.32 -14.34
CA THR A 154 -6.40 -6.70 -13.93
C THR A 154 -6.52 -8.21 -13.89
N LYS A 155 -6.81 -8.78 -12.73
CA LYS A 155 -6.85 -10.22 -12.50
C LYS A 155 -8.10 -10.64 -11.76
N ILE A 156 -8.55 -11.86 -12.01
CA ILE A 156 -9.59 -12.51 -11.22
C ILE A 156 -8.91 -13.64 -10.45
N THR A 157 -8.89 -13.50 -9.12
CA THR A 157 -8.16 -14.37 -8.22
C THR A 157 -9.12 -15.03 -7.21
N HIS A 158 -8.91 -16.32 -6.88
CA HIS A 158 -9.62 -16.97 -5.80
C HIS A 158 -9.01 -16.58 -4.45
N ILE A 159 -9.85 -16.39 -3.42
CA ILE A 159 -9.40 -15.93 -2.09
C ILE A 159 -8.38 -16.87 -1.43
N ASP A 160 -8.41 -18.17 -1.75
CA ASP A 160 -7.44 -19.15 -1.24
C ASP A 160 -6.06 -19.05 -1.91
N GLU A 161 -5.97 -18.46 -3.10
CA GLU A 161 -4.71 -18.09 -3.74
C GLU A 161 -4.16 -16.81 -3.12
N GLY A 162 -5.07 -15.88 -2.79
CA GLY A 162 -4.79 -14.60 -2.19
C GLY A 162 -4.39 -13.53 -3.21
N PHE A 163 -4.65 -12.29 -2.87
CA PHE A 163 -4.38 -11.13 -3.70
C PHE A 163 -3.66 -10.03 -2.90
N ASP A 164 -3.02 -9.10 -3.62
CA ASP A 164 -2.32 -7.97 -3.02
C ASP A 164 -3.14 -6.69 -3.26
N PHE A 165 -3.54 -6.01 -2.17
CA PHE A 165 -4.28 -4.76 -2.21
C PHE A 165 -3.68 -3.74 -1.24
N LEU A 166 -3.37 -2.53 -1.72
CA LEU A 166 -2.78 -1.43 -0.93
C LEU A 166 -1.54 -1.88 -0.13
N GLY A 167 -0.74 -2.76 -0.70
CA GLY A 167 0.47 -3.29 -0.07
C GLY A 167 0.25 -4.40 0.95
N PHE A 168 -0.97 -4.85 1.15
CA PHE A 168 -1.31 -6.00 1.99
C PHE A 168 -1.62 -7.21 1.11
N ASN A 169 -1.20 -8.39 1.54
CA ASN A 169 -1.64 -9.67 1.00
C ASN A 169 -2.82 -10.17 1.82
N ILE A 170 -3.94 -10.37 1.15
CA ILE A 170 -5.22 -10.82 1.72
C ILE A 170 -5.49 -12.22 1.20
N ARG A 171 -5.61 -13.20 2.11
CA ARG A 171 -5.74 -14.61 1.73
C ARG A 171 -6.48 -15.41 2.79
N LYS A 172 -7.36 -16.35 2.39
CA LYS A 172 -7.89 -17.39 3.28
C LYS A 172 -6.96 -18.59 3.35
N TYR A 173 -6.78 -19.09 4.57
CA TYR A 173 -6.05 -20.32 4.87
C TYR A 173 -6.98 -21.23 5.66
N LYS A 174 -7.45 -22.31 5.07
CA LYS A 174 -8.39 -23.26 5.72
C LYS A 174 -9.58 -22.53 6.37
N GLY A 175 -10.21 -21.63 5.60
CA GLY A 175 -11.37 -20.85 6.05
C GLY A 175 -11.03 -19.58 6.87
N THR A 176 -9.80 -19.43 7.38
CA THR A 176 -9.40 -18.24 8.17
C THR A 176 -8.76 -17.18 7.27
N LEU A 177 -9.34 -15.96 7.25
CA LEU A 177 -8.77 -14.84 6.53
C LEU A 177 -7.56 -14.28 7.27
N LEU A 178 -6.43 -14.16 6.58
CA LEU A 178 -5.22 -13.53 7.09
C LEU A 178 -4.82 -12.36 6.19
N ILE A 179 -4.60 -11.20 6.82
CA ILE A 179 -4.08 -9.99 6.18
C ILE A 179 -2.67 -9.77 6.68
N LYS A 180 -1.71 -9.71 5.77
CA LYS A 180 -0.26 -9.61 6.05
C LYS A 180 0.38 -8.55 5.16
N PRO A 181 1.57 -8.00 5.49
CA PRO A 181 2.36 -7.24 4.54
C PRO A 181 2.63 -8.06 3.28
N SER A 182 2.44 -7.49 2.08
CA SER A 182 2.71 -8.18 0.82
C SER A 182 4.21 -8.48 0.67
N LYS A 183 4.53 -9.59 -0.01
CA LYS A 183 5.93 -9.98 -0.26
C LYS A 183 6.70 -8.90 -1.03
N LYS A 184 6.02 -8.23 -1.97
CA LYS A 184 6.58 -7.13 -2.76
C LYS A 184 7.00 -5.98 -1.85
N ASN A 185 6.11 -5.49 -0.98
CA ASN A 185 6.39 -4.37 -0.08
C ASN A 185 7.44 -4.69 0.99
N VAL A 186 7.49 -5.92 1.49
CA VAL A 186 8.59 -6.36 2.37
C VAL A 186 9.93 -6.29 1.64
N LYS A 187 9.99 -6.76 0.40
CA LYS A 187 11.20 -6.71 -0.43
C LYS A 187 11.64 -5.27 -0.72
N GLU A 188 10.71 -4.40 -1.07
CA GLU A 188 10.96 -2.97 -1.32
C GLU A 188 11.45 -2.25 -0.06
N PHE A 189 10.82 -2.48 1.09
CA PHE A 189 11.28 -1.95 2.37
C PHE A 189 12.73 -2.37 2.68
N LEU A 190 13.03 -3.66 2.57
CA LEU A 190 14.38 -4.17 2.84
C LEU A 190 15.42 -3.68 1.81
N ALA A 191 15.00 -3.44 0.57
CA ALA A 191 15.82 -2.81 -0.46
C ALA A 191 16.11 -1.34 -0.13
N LYS A 192 15.12 -0.58 0.36
CA LYS A 192 15.29 0.80 0.83
C LYS A 192 16.28 0.87 2.00
N ILE A 193 16.13 0.00 3.02
CA ILE A 193 17.08 -0.11 4.13
C ILE A 193 18.50 -0.41 3.60
N LYS A 194 18.64 -1.39 2.71
CA LYS A 194 19.93 -1.76 2.08
C LYS A 194 20.54 -0.56 1.35
N SER A 195 19.75 0.18 0.60
CA SER A 195 20.20 1.39 -0.12
C SER A 195 20.72 2.45 0.83
N ILE A 196 19.99 2.77 1.92
CA ILE A 196 20.43 3.74 2.92
C ILE A 196 21.77 3.32 3.54
N VAL A 197 21.90 2.05 3.96
CA VAL A 197 23.13 1.54 4.56
C VAL A 197 24.31 1.56 3.57
N ARG A 198 24.07 1.24 2.28
CA ARG A 198 25.12 1.23 1.24
C ARG A 198 25.59 2.64 0.86
N LYS A 199 24.67 3.58 0.76
CA LYS A 199 25.00 4.99 0.43
C LYS A 199 25.74 5.71 1.58
N ASN A 200 25.62 5.21 2.81
CA ASN A 200 26.13 5.85 4.02
C ASN A 200 27.21 5.02 4.74
N GLN A 201 28.21 4.54 4.00
CA GLN A 201 29.27 3.67 4.57
C GLN A 201 30.20 4.41 5.53
N ALA A 202 30.50 5.68 5.28
CA ALA A 202 31.41 6.51 6.09
C ALA A 202 30.71 7.34 7.18
N ILE A 203 29.36 7.37 7.19
CA ILE A 203 28.59 8.22 8.12
C ILE A 203 28.75 7.77 9.58
N ARG A 204 28.62 8.70 10.52
CA ARG A 204 28.59 8.37 11.96
C ARG A 204 27.38 7.50 12.29
N GLN A 205 27.54 6.61 13.29
CA GLN A 205 26.51 5.66 13.70
C GLN A 205 25.18 6.33 14.09
N ASP A 206 25.25 7.40 14.88
CA ASP A 206 24.08 8.17 15.30
C ASP A 206 23.29 8.75 14.12
N LYS A 207 23.99 9.27 13.13
CA LYS A 207 23.37 9.78 11.90
C LYS A 207 22.72 8.67 11.09
N LEU A 208 23.37 7.49 10.98
CA LEU A 208 22.78 6.34 10.31
C LEU A 208 21.50 5.87 11.01
N ILE A 209 21.49 5.80 12.34
CA ILE A 209 20.30 5.48 13.14
C ILE A 209 19.19 6.51 12.87
N GLY A 210 19.54 7.80 12.80
CA GLY A 210 18.61 8.88 12.48
C GLY A 210 17.95 8.74 11.11
N LEU A 211 18.66 8.21 10.10
CA LEU A 211 18.12 7.94 8.77
C LEU A 211 17.23 6.69 8.73
N LEU A 212 17.57 5.67 9.51
CA LEU A 212 16.85 4.38 9.51
C LEU A 212 15.58 4.40 10.36
N ASN A 213 15.62 5.02 11.55
CA ASN A 213 14.50 5.00 12.49
C ASN A 213 13.17 5.54 11.91
N PRO A 214 13.11 6.64 11.16
CA PRO A 214 11.88 7.11 10.53
C PRO A 214 11.31 6.09 9.54
N VAL A 215 12.17 5.46 8.74
CA VAL A 215 11.76 4.46 7.75
C VAL A 215 11.20 3.21 8.42
N ILE A 216 11.88 2.70 9.46
CA ILE A 216 11.44 1.54 10.24
C ILE A 216 10.12 1.83 10.94
N THR A 217 10.03 2.99 11.61
CA THR A 217 8.82 3.37 12.36
C THR A 217 7.63 3.59 11.42
N GLY A 218 7.84 4.29 10.31
CA GLY A 218 6.78 4.56 9.33
C GLY A 218 6.22 3.27 8.74
N TRP A 219 7.10 2.37 8.29
CA TRP A 219 6.70 1.07 7.74
C TRP A 219 6.01 0.19 8.79
N GLY A 220 6.55 0.13 9.99
CA GLY A 220 5.97 -0.65 11.09
C GLY A 220 4.60 -0.13 11.51
N ASN A 221 4.41 1.19 11.59
CA ASN A 221 3.12 1.80 11.91
C ASN A 221 2.05 1.54 10.83
N TYR A 222 2.45 1.49 9.55
CA TYR A 222 1.54 1.16 8.46
C TYR A 222 0.96 -0.25 8.61
N TYR A 223 1.79 -1.22 9.04
CA TYR A 223 1.41 -2.63 9.15
C TYR A 223 1.06 -3.11 10.56
N LYS A 224 1.08 -2.25 11.59
CA LYS A 224 0.78 -2.66 12.98
C LYS A 224 -0.63 -3.27 13.17
N GLY A 225 -1.59 -2.91 12.30
CA GLY A 225 -2.97 -3.38 12.37
C GLY A 225 -3.21 -4.77 11.76
N CYS A 226 -2.22 -5.40 11.14
CA CYS A 226 -2.35 -6.69 10.48
C CYS A 226 -1.49 -7.79 11.13
N VAL A 227 -1.57 -9.01 10.61
CA VAL A 227 -0.78 -10.16 11.11
C VAL A 227 0.69 -10.04 10.64
N ALA A 228 1.46 -9.16 11.27
CA ALA A 228 2.81 -8.80 10.86
C ALA A 228 3.94 -9.34 11.76
N ALA A 229 3.66 -9.89 12.94
CA ALA A 229 4.67 -10.23 13.94
C ALA A 229 5.83 -11.09 13.40
N LYS A 230 5.53 -12.15 12.64
CA LYS A 230 6.56 -13.01 12.01
C LYS A 230 7.37 -12.24 10.96
N THR A 231 6.70 -11.41 10.16
CA THR A 231 7.34 -10.57 9.14
C THR A 231 8.26 -9.54 9.79
N PHE A 232 7.84 -8.91 10.87
CA PHE A 232 8.62 -7.94 11.63
C PHE A 232 9.90 -8.56 12.21
N LYS A 233 9.79 -9.73 12.86
CA LYS A 233 10.96 -10.46 13.37
C LYS A 233 11.97 -10.81 12.28
N ASN A 234 11.48 -11.28 11.13
CA ASN A 234 12.32 -11.61 9.99
C ASN A 234 12.99 -10.37 9.38
N ALA A 235 12.27 -9.26 9.30
CA ALA A 235 12.82 -7.99 8.80
C ALA A 235 13.88 -7.44 9.76
N ASP A 236 13.64 -7.45 11.07
CA ASP A 236 14.62 -7.05 12.08
C ASP A 236 15.93 -7.86 11.97
N ALA A 237 15.83 -9.18 11.79
CA ALA A 237 17.00 -10.02 11.59
C ALA A 237 17.78 -9.62 10.33
N GLN A 238 17.09 -9.36 9.22
CA GLN A 238 17.75 -8.94 7.98
C GLN A 238 18.39 -7.55 8.09
N ILE A 239 17.76 -6.63 8.82
CA ILE A 239 18.33 -5.30 9.12
C ILE A 239 19.58 -5.46 9.97
N PHE A 240 19.53 -6.30 11.01
CA PHE A 240 20.67 -6.61 11.85
C PHE A 240 21.88 -7.09 11.03
N TYR A 241 21.71 -8.09 10.14
CA TYR A 241 22.81 -8.59 9.32
C TYR A 241 23.41 -7.52 8.39
N LYS A 242 22.59 -6.62 7.87
CA LYS A 242 23.07 -5.49 7.04
C LYS A 242 23.92 -4.50 7.86
N LEU A 243 23.49 -4.19 9.07
CA LEU A 243 24.22 -3.29 9.97
C LEU A 243 25.49 -3.93 10.55
N TRP A 244 25.43 -5.22 10.85
CA TRP A 244 26.60 -5.99 11.25
C TRP A 244 27.68 -5.98 10.16
N ALA A 245 27.30 -6.25 8.93
CA ALA A 245 28.21 -6.19 7.78
C ALA A 245 28.76 -4.77 7.55
N TRP A 246 27.93 -3.73 7.75
CA TRP A 246 28.38 -2.33 7.70
C TRP A 246 29.42 -2.03 8.78
N ALA A 247 29.22 -2.45 10.01
CA ALA A 247 30.15 -2.25 11.11
C ALA A 247 31.49 -2.98 10.90
N LEU A 248 31.44 -4.23 10.44
CA LEU A 248 32.65 -5.02 10.12
C LEU A 248 33.49 -4.38 9.00
N ARG A 249 32.89 -3.88 7.94
CA ARG A 249 33.61 -3.24 6.83
C ARG A 249 34.38 -1.98 7.25
N ARG A 250 33.88 -1.26 8.23
CA ARG A 250 34.53 -0.03 8.74
C ARG A 250 35.82 -0.32 9.51
N HIS A 251 35.95 -1.53 10.07
CA HIS A 251 37.07 -1.91 10.93
C HIS A 251 37.62 -3.28 10.56
N ARG A 252 38.16 -3.39 9.34
CA ARG A 252 38.64 -4.65 8.76
C ARG A 252 39.74 -5.34 9.59
N HIS A 253 40.52 -4.55 10.35
CA HIS A 253 41.63 -5.05 11.19
C HIS A 253 41.20 -5.27 12.65
N LYS A 254 39.91 -5.11 13.00
CA LYS A 254 39.42 -5.33 14.38
C LYS A 254 38.62 -6.62 14.46
N GLY A 255 38.79 -7.33 15.59
CA GLY A 255 38.06 -8.56 15.84
C GLY A 255 36.53 -8.31 16.06
N LYS A 256 35.71 -9.33 15.83
CA LYS A 256 34.25 -9.27 15.98
C LYS A 256 33.80 -8.76 17.36
N LYS A 257 34.49 -9.17 18.45
CA LYS A 257 34.20 -8.73 19.83
C LYS A 257 34.38 -7.22 19.97
N TRP A 258 35.45 -6.66 19.39
CA TRP A 258 35.68 -5.21 19.40
C TRP A 258 34.56 -4.47 18.64
N VAL A 259 34.18 -4.95 17.45
CA VAL A 259 33.10 -4.35 16.65
C VAL A 259 31.77 -4.40 17.40
N TYR A 260 31.49 -5.52 18.08
CA TYR A 260 30.32 -5.65 18.93
C TYR A 260 30.30 -4.58 20.02
N ASN A 261 31.35 -4.50 20.83
CA ASN A 261 31.44 -3.54 21.92
C ASN A 261 31.36 -2.06 21.45
N ARG A 262 31.79 -1.80 20.22
CA ARG A 262 31.79 -0.44 19.63
C ARG A 262 30.43 0.00 19.10
N TYR A 263 29.62 -0.90 18.54
CA TYR A 263 28.43 -0.59 17.76
C TYR A 263 27.12 -1.11 18.35
N PHE A 264 27.20 -1.97 19.37
CA PHE A 264 26.01 -2.57 19.94
C PHE A 264 25.94 -2.35 21.44
N LEU A 265 24.73 -2.13 21.94
CA LEU A 265 24.40 -1.92 23.34
C LEU A 265 23.46 -3.03 23.80
N SER A 266 23.51 -3.34 25.10
CA SER A 266 22.46 -4.13 25.74
C SER A 266 21.32 -3.20 26.17
N LYS A 267 20.09 -3.49 25.71
CA LYS A 267 18.91 -2.69 26.02
C LYS A 267 17.68 -3.59 26.16
N LYS A 268 16.93 -3.45 27.26
CA LYS A 268 15.68 -4.20 27.49
C LYS A 268 15.82 -5.71 27.27
N GLY A 269 16.88 -6.32 27.79
CA GLY A 269 17.15 -7.75 27.63
C GLY A 269 17.70 -8.20 26.26
N ARG A 270 17.89 -7.27 25.31
CA ARG A 270 18.55 -7.54 24.01
C ARG A 270 20.01 -7.14 24.06
N ALA A 271 20.92 -8.11 23.95
CA ALA A 271 22.35 -7.89 23.98
C ALA A 271 22.93 -7.24 22.70
N TRP A 272 22.22 -7.32 21.58
CA TRP A 272 22.72 -6.90 20.26
C TRP A 272 21.89 -5.76 19.64
N THR A 273 21.66 -4.70 20.43
CA THR A 273 20.95 -3.53 19.93
C THR A 273 21.91 -2.55 19.27
N PHE A 274 21.79 -2.34 17.95
CA PHE A 274 22.63 -1.35 17.25
C PHE A 274 22.36 0.04 17.80
N GLY A 275 23.40 0.66 18.41
CA GLY A 275 23.22 1.91 19.12
C GLY A 275 24.51 2.50 19.65
N THR A 276 24.45 3.75 20.05
CA THR A 276 25.55 4.52 20.62
C THR A 276 25.07 5.37 21.79
N MET A 277 25.98 5.77 22.68
CA MET A 277 25.70 6.73 23.75
C MET A 277 25.82 8.15 23.19
N LEU A 278 24.79 8.95 23.32
CA LEU A 278 24.79 10.37 23.05
C LEU A 278 24.74 11.15 24.39
N LYS A 279 25.08 12.43 24.36
CA LYS A 279 24.94 13.32 25.52
C LYS A 279 23.82 14.33 25.24
N ASN A 280 22.94 14.51 26.22
CA ASN A 280 21.96 15.59 26.25
C ASN A 280 22.07 16.32 27.57
N ASN A 281 22.34 17.61 27.55
CA ASN A 281 22.63 18.42 28.76
C ASN A 281 23.67 17.76 29.67
N GLY A 282 24.76 17.25 29.08
CA GLY A 282 25.85 16.56 29.80
C GLY A 282 25.57 15.12 30.24
N LYS A 283 24.31 14.69 30.27
CA LYS A 283 23.90 13.32 30.68
C LYS A 283 23.94 12.34 29.50
N PRO A 284 24.62 11.19 29.66
CA PRO A 284 24.63 10.17 28.59
C PRO A 284 23.29 9.46 28.50
N PHE A 285 22.82 9.24 27.28
CA PHE A 285 21.62 8.44 26.96
C PHE A 285 21.84 7.52 25.76
N PRO A 286 21.22 6.32 25.74
CA PRO A 286 21.38 5.39 24.64
C PRO A 286 20.51 5.80 23.44
N TYR A 287 21.14 6.09 22.30
CA TYR A 287 20.48 6.31 21.02
C TYR A 287 20.58 5.05 20.16
N THR A 288 19.45 4.38 19.97
CA THR A 288 19.40 3.04 19.40
C THR A 288 18.51 2.94 18.17
N LEU A 289 18.80 1.96 17.33
CA LEU A 289 17.91 1.53 16.28
C LEU A 289 16.58 1.07 16.90
N LYS A 290 15.47 1.42 16.24
CA LYS A 290 14.15 0.90 16.58
C LYS A 290 13.95 -0.47 15.94
N TYR A 291 13.20 -1.33 16.60
CA TYR A 291 12.84 -2.64 16.08
C TYR A 291 11.37 -2.65 15.68
N LEU A 292 11.08 -3.30 14.56
CA LEU A 292 9.70 -3.55 14.13
C LEU A 292 8.98 -4.45 15.13
N SER A 293 9.68 -5.43 15.68
CA SER A 293 9.13 -6.37 16.66
C SER A 293 8.82 -5.74 18.03
N ASP A 294 9.23 -4.49 18.28
CA ASP A 294 8.81 -3.72 19.47
C ASP A 294 7.47 -2.99 19.25
N ILE A 295 6.99 -2.95 18.01
CA ILE A 295 5.69 -2.38 17.69
C ILE A 295 4.64 -3.42 18.05
N ASP A 296 3.68 -3.02 18.88
CA ASP A 296 2.56 -3.88 19.23
C ASP A 296 1.70 -4.15 17.99
N THR A 297 1.74 -5.40 17.55
CA THR A 297 0.93 -5.88 16.43
C THR A 297 -0.23 -6.67 16.98
N LYS A 298 -1.44 -6.36 16.53
CA LYS A 298 -2.61 -7.18 16.86
C LYS A 298 -2.38 -8.61 16.35
N THR A 299 -2.28 -9.55 17.26
CA THR A 299 -2.16 -10.99 16.95
C THR A 299 -3.47 -11.59 16.45
N LYS A 300 -4.59 -10.89 16.62
CA LYS A 300 -5.92 -11.25 16.11
C LYS A 300 -6.28 -10.35 14.94
N PRO A 301 -7.04 -10.86 13.95
CA PRO A 301 -7.55 -10.02 12.87
C PRO A 301 -8.26 -8.81 13.48
N ILE A 302 -8.25 -7.70 12.75
CA ILE A 302 -8.87 -6.44 13.12
C ILE A 302 -10.25 -6.74 13.71
N LYS A 303 -10.36 -6.62 15.04
CA LYS A 303 -11.69 -6.59 15.67
C LYS A 303 -12.27 -5.23 15.38
N ILE A 304 -13.37 -5.22 14.64
CA ILE A 304 -14.26 -4.07 14.45
C ILE A 304 -14.97 -3.80 15.76
#